data_95051fcf4751c4d5563c1a7423463981
#
_entry.id   95051fcf4751c4d5563c1a7423463981
#
_cell.length_a   1.000
_cell.length_b   1.000
_cell.length_c   1.000
_cell.angle_alpha   90.00
_cell.angle_beta   90.00
_cell.angle_gamma   90.00
#
_symmetry.space_group_name_H-M   'P 1'
#
loop_
_entity.id
_entity.type
_entity.pdbx_description
1 polymer ?
#
loop_
_entity_poly.entity_id
_entity_poly.type
_entity_poly.pdbx_seq_one_letter_code
_entity_poly.pdbx_strand_id
1 'polypeptide(L)'
;MTDRRDFLRTTGAAAVGLAIASAPRLAGAAPTHEHLDRFQSGASKELLLDAINAAKMAGASYADCRIARFRQNFVVTREQQIINVVDTDTLGCGVRALVDGCWGFAATRTLSREGVTGAAREAVAIAKANRVARDRSVTLAPTQAHPNASWKSAYTIDPFDVPLEQKVELLLKANAEALKVPGVKFVNSILFFVKQERQFASTEGSVIDQTLIRSWPAFTATAVAPDFSDFQSRSANEVAPMGRGFEYVVASDLVGRARKWGEEAAEKLKAKPVEVGKYDLVLAPSNLWLTIHESIGHPTELDRAMGYEANYAGTSFIAPPEEKLGKLQYGKPLMNIQGDRSQPGALATIGWDDDGVQPDEFLIVKDGIFNDYQTTREQAPWLADWYAKQGKPVRSHGCSYADNWGSVAFQRMPNVSLLPSADNTSWDDLVAGVDRGIAIVGDGSFSIDQQRYNAQFGGQVAYEIRGGKVAGMLKDVAYQIRTPDFWNSMDAIGGKATYELGGSFFDGKGQPGQSNAVSHGSPPARFRQVNVINTGRTA
;
A
#
# COMPACT_ATOMS: atom_id res chain seq x y z
N MET A 1 -17.18 31.46 5.97
CA MET A 1 -18.03 30.43 5.34
C MET A 1 -17.49 30.23 3.94
N THR A 2 -16.78 29.14 3.69
CA THR A 2 -16.27 28.80 2.35
C THR A 2 -17.47 28.40 1.48
N ASP A 3 -17.59 29.00 0.31
CA ASP A 3 -18.67 28.78 -0.64
C ASP A 3 -18.68 27.30 -1.07
N ARG A 4 -19.90 26.71 -1.22
CA ARG A 4 -20.09 25.33 -1.68
C ARG A 4 -19.37 25.02 -3.01
N ARG A 5 -19.17 26.02 -3.86
CA ARG A 5 -18.38 25.89 -5.10
C ARG A 5 -16.90 25.66 -4.83
N ASP A 6 -16.33 26.31 -3.81
CA ASP A 6 -14.93 26.12 -3.44
C ASP A 6 -14.70 24.78 -2.75
N PHE A 7 -15.71 24.25 -2.01
CA PHE A 7 -15.65 22.92 -1.43
C PHE A 7 -15.66 21.81 -2.51
N LEU A 8 -16.52 21.91 -3.52
CA LEU A 8 -16.57 20.94 -4.63
C LEU A 8 -15.32 20.99 -5.51
N ARG A 9 -14.69 22.17 -5.64
CA ARG A 9 -13.37 22.31 -6.28
C ARG A 9 -12.26 21.72 -5.45
N THR A 10 -12.35 21.81 -4.12
CA THR A 10 -11.29 21.38 -3.20
C THR A 10 -11.35 19.88 -2.91
N THR A 11 -12.53 19.27 -2.82
CA THR A 11 -12.63 17.82 -2.53
C THR A 11 -12.30 16.95 -3.75
N GLY A 12 -12.71 17.33 -4.96
CA GLY A 12 -12.25 16.65 -6.19
C GLY A 12 -10.76 16.85 -6.45
N ALA A 13 -10.22 18.04 -6.12
CA ALA A 13 -8.80 18.35 -6.20
C ALA A 13 -7.98 17.77 -5.04
N ALA A 14 -8.57 17.53 -3.87
CA ALA A 14 -7.85 17.01 -2.69
C ALA A 14 -7.47 15.54 -2.83
N ALA A 15 -8.32 14.69 -3.41
CA ALA A 15 -7.96 13.29 -3.66
C ALA A 15 -6.86 13.17 -4.73
N VAL A 16 -6.92 14.00 -5.77
CA VAL A 16 -5.88 14.10 -6.81
C VAL A 16 -4.67 14.89 -6.29
N GLY A 17 -4.88 15.92 -5.47
CA GLY A 17 -3.83 16.76 -4.88
C GLY A 17 -3.01 16.02 -3.81
N LEU A 18 -3.60 15.11 -3.02
CA LEU A 18 -2.87 14.24 -2.10
C LEU A 18 -2.01 13.22 -2.84
N ALA A 19 -2.50 12.65 -3.94
CA ALA A 19 -1.72 11.76 -4.80
C ALA A 19 -0.54 12.49 -5.47
N ILE A 20 -0.72 13.77 -5.86
CA ILE A 20 0.33 14.61 -6.46
C ILE A 20 1.30 15.15 -5.39
N ALA A 21 0.81 15.46 -4.18
CA ALA A 21 1.66 15.98 -3.10
C ALA A 21 2.53 14.90 -2.45
N SER A 22 2.14 13.64 -2.52
CA SER A 22 2.93 12.50 -2.03
C SER A 22 3.86 11.90 -3.09
N ALA A 23 3.77 12.33 -4.35
CA ALA A 23 4.78 11.96 -5.34
C ALA A 23 6.14 12.55 -4.92
N PRO A 24 7.21 11.74 -4.84
CA PRO A 24 8.52 12.24 -4.47
C PRO A 24 8.91 13.39 -5.41
N ARG A 25 9.09 14.58 -4.82
CA ARG A 25 9.52 15.79 -5.56
C ARG A 25 11.03 15.69 -5.89
N LEU A 26 11.43 14.67 -6.60
CA LEU A 26 12.70 14.68 -7.31
C LEU A 26 12.49 15.43 -8.63
N ALA A 27 12.19 16.72 -8.54
CA ALA A 27 12.24 17.61 -9.68
C ALA A 27 13.71 17.78 -10.11
N GLY A 28 14.20 16.77 -10.79
CA GLY A 28 15.49 16.78 -11.43
C GLY A 28 15.34 16.65 -12.93
N ALA A 29 16.30 17.16 -13.71
CA ALA A 29 16.33 16.95 -15.14
C ALA A 29 16.21 15.44 -15.47
N ALA A 30 15.53 15.10 -16.57
CA ALA A 30 15.42 13.72 -17.06
C ALA A 30 16.84 13.09 -17.19
N PRO A 31 16.98 11.78 -17.03
CA PRO A 31 18.25 11.09 -17.23
C PRO A 31 18.77 11.35 -18.65
N THR A 32 20.08 11.48 -18.80
CA THR A 32 20.71 11.60 -20.12
C THR A 32 20.63 10.26 -20.87
N HIS A 33 20.65 10.30 -22.20
CA HIS A 33 20.69 9.08 -23.03
C HIS A 33 21.87 8.18 -22.65
N GLU A 34 23.05 8.74 -22.40
CA GLU A 34 24.24 7.98 -21.98
C GLU A 34 24.00 7.23 -20.66
N HIS A 35 23.36 7.85 -19.68
CA HIS A 35 23.05 7.20 -18.40
C HIS A 35 22.01 6.08 -18.57
N LEU A 36 21.00 6.29 -19.43
CA LEU A 36 19.99 5.27 -19.73
C LEU A 36 20.59 4.08 -20.48
N ASP A 37 21.40 4.32 -21.50
CA ASP A 37 22.09 3.27 -22.27
C ASP A 37 23.01 2.43 -21.38
N ARG A 38 23.78 3.09 -20.50
CA ARG A 38 24.65 2.42 -19.54
C ARG A 38 23.86 1.59 -18.53
N PHE A 39 22.73 2.08 -18.07
CA PHE A 39 21.84 1.36 -17.16
C PHE A 39 21.23 0.13 -17.85
N GLN A 40 20.71 0.29 -19.07
CA GLN A 40 20.07 -0.78 -19.83
C GLN A 40 21.06 -1.85 -20.30
N SER A 41 22.29 -1.48 -20.64
CA SER A 41 23.34 -2.43 -21.05
C SER A 41 23.92 -3.23 -19.89
N GLY A 42 23.55 -2.91 -18.63
CA GLY A 42 24.12 -3.53 -17.42
C GLY A 42 25.51 -3.04 -17.05
N ALA A 43 26.10 -2.10 -17.79
CA ALA A 43 27.41 -1.49 -17.49
C ALA A 43 27.40 -0.72 -16.16
N SER A 44 26.23 -0.36 -15.65
CA SER A 44 26.05 0.23 -14.30
C SER A 44 26.38 -0.73 -13.15
N LYS A 45 26.44 -2.05 -13.39
CA LYS A 45 26.85 -3.02 -12.36
C LYS A 45 28.30 -2.80 -11.90
N GLU A 46 29.18 -2.35 -12.78
CA GLU A 46 30.55 -1.99 -12.41
C GLU A 46 30.56 -0.80 -11.43
N LEU A 47 29.66 0.17 -11.62
CA LEU A 47 29.53 1.32 -10.73
C LEU A 47 29.04 0.92 -9.34
N LEU A 48 28.14 -0.08 -9.22
CA LEU A 48 27.73 -0.63 -7.93
C LEU A 48 28.93 -1.20 -7.18
N LEU A 49 29.77 -2.00 -7.86
CA LEU A 49 30.96 -2.60 -7.26
C LEU A 49 32.01 -1.55 -6.88
N ASP A 50 32.20 -0.52 -7.71
CA ASP A 50 33.08 0.61 -7.39
C ASP A 50 32.60 1.34 -6.11
N ALA A 51 31.29 1.59 -5.96
CA ALA A 51 30.73 2.20 -4.75
C ALA A 51 30.93 1.33 -3.51
N ILE A 52 30.64 0.01 -3.59
CA ILE A 52 30.83 -0.94 -2.50
C ILE A 52 32.30 -1.01 -2.08
N ASN A 53 33.23 -1.10 -3.03
CA ASN A 53 34.65 -1.11 -2.73
C ASN A 53 35.13 0.19 -2.08
N ALA A 54 34.65 1.34 -2.57
CA ALA A 54 34.96 2.64 -1.97
C ALA A 54 34.47 2.76 -0.52
N ALA A 55 33.27 2.27 -0.21
CA ALA A 55 32.74 2.24 1.14
C ALA A 55 33.58 1.34 2.07
N LYS A 56 33.95 0.13 1.61
CA LYS A 56 34.85 -0.79 2.35
C LYS A 56 36.20 -0.14 2.66
N MET A 57 36.84 0.46 1.65
CA MET A 57 38.13 1.13 1.84
C MET A 57 38.03 2.34 2.78
N ALA A 58 36.87 3.00 2.85
CA ALA A 58 36.61 4.10 3.78
C ALA A 58 36.33 3.64 5.21
N GLY A 59 36.16 2.32 5.44
CA GLY A 59 36.01 1.70 6.76
C GLY A 59 34.59 1.25 7.11
N ALA A 60 33.70 1.06 6.13
CA ALA A 60 32.39 0.45 6.36
C ALA A 60 32.52 -1.03 6.72
N SER A 61 31.84 -1.47 7.79
CA SER A 61 31.66 -2.88 8.15
C SER A 61 30.63 -3.58 7.24
N TYR A 62 29.64 -2.82 6.77
CA TYR A 62 28.66 -3.21 5.75
C TYR A 62 28.37 -1.99 4.87
N ALA A 63 28.12 -2.23 3.61
CA ALA A 63 27.56 -1.24 2.70
C ALA A 63 26.71 -1.91 1.63
N ASP A 64 25.70 -1.20 1.18
CA ASP A 64 24.96 -1.52 -0.02
C ASP A 64 24.84 -0.29 -0.94
N CYS A 65 24.66 -0.59 -2.21
CA CYS A 65 24.48 0.41 -3.26
C CYS A 65 23.31 0.01 -4.15
N ARG A 66 22.46 0.99 -4.45
CA ARG A 66 21.31 0.83 -5.32
C ARG A 66 21.34 1.87 -6.44
N ILE A 67 21.40 1.42 -7.68
CA ILE A 67 21.13 2.27 -8.86
C ILE A 67 19.71 1.95 -9.30
N ALA A 68 18.86 2.96 -9.37
CA ALA A 68 17.46 2.74 -9.70
C ALA A 68 16.92 3.80 -10.64
N ARG A 69 16.17 3.34 -11.64
CA ARG A 69 15.32 4.16 -12.51
C ARG A 69 13.89 4.08 -12.00
N PHE A 70 13.25 5.22 -11.91
CA PHE A 70 11.88 5.33 -11.45
C PHE A 70 11.07 6.14 -12.45
N ARG A 71 10.08 5.49 -13.09
CA ARG A 71 9.17 6.12 -14.05
C ARG A 71 7.76 6.15 -13.50
N GLN A 72 7.08 7.28 -13.71
CA GLN A 72 5.67 7.44 -13.40
C GLN A 72 4.96 8.04 -14.61
N ASN A 73 3.82 7.48 -14.97
CA ASN A 73 2.93 8.04 -15.97
C ASN A 73 1.51 8.04 -15.41
N PHE A 74 0.86 9.19 -15.43
CA PHE A 74 -0.56 9.23 -15.15
C PHE A 74 -1.32 10.15 -16.09
N VAL A 75 -2.54 9.73 -16.39
CA VAL A 75 -3.49 10.42 -17.23
C VAL A 75 -4.75 10.64 -16.41
N VAL A 76 -5.17 11.89 -16.29
CA VAL A 76 -6.35 12.28 -15.51
C VAL A 76 -7.36 12.90 -16.44
N THR A 77 -8.58 12.38 -16.40
CA THR A 77 -9.70 12.97 -17.15
C THR A 77 -10.84 13.33 -16.19
N ARG A 78 -11.63 14.30 -16.61
CA ARG A 78 -12.84 14.72 -15.93
C ARG A 78 -13.92 15.01 -16.97
N GLU A 79 -15.09 14.40 -16.83
CA GLU A 79 -16.14 14.37 -17.83
C GLU A 79 -15.56 14.00 -19.21
N GLN A 80 -15.62 14.91 -20.18
CA GLN A 80 -15.10 14.74 -21.55
C GLN A 80 -13.78 15.49 -21.80
N GLN A 81 -13.02 15.80 -20.75
CA GLN A 81 -11.81 16.61 -20.84
C GLN A 81 -10.60 15.91 -20.22
N ILE A 82 -9.45 16.08 -20.82
CA ILE A 82 -8.15 15.74 -20.23
C ILE A 82 -7.80 16.86 -19.25
N ILE A 83 -7.58 16.52 -17.99
CA ILE A 83 -7.21 17.48 -16.94
C ILE A 83 -5.70 17.54 -16.75
N ASN A 84 -5.05 16.38 -16.79
CA ASN A 84 -3.61 16.32 -16.58
C ASN A 84 -2.99 15.09 -17.25
N VAL A 85 -1.76 15.26 -17.73
CA VAL A 85 -0.90 14.16 -18.19
C VAL A 85 0.47 14.41 -17.57
N VAL A 86 0.99 13.42 -16.88
CA VAL A 86 2.35 13.46 -16.30
C VAL A 86 3.13 12.26 -16.76
N ASP A 87 4.35 12.50 -17.17
CA ASP A 87 5.36 11.47 -17.44
C ASP A 87 6.67 11.93 -16.81
N THR A 88 7.16 11.17 -15.83
CA THR A 88 8.41 11.46 -15.14
C THR A 88 9.35 10.28 -15.24
N ASP A 89 10.64 10.58 -15.37
CA ASP A 89 11.70 9.58 -15.44
C ASP A 89 12.90 10.08 -14.63
N THR A 90 13.33 9.32 -13.64
CA THR A 90 14.47 9.66 -12.80
C THR A 90 15.40 8.47 -12.67
N LEU A 91 16.71 8.71 -12.63
CA LEU A 91 17.75 7.71 -12.48
C LEU A 91 18.86 8.24 -11.57
N GLY A 92 19.32 7.42 -10.64
CA GLY A 92 20.40 7.80 -9.73
C GLY A 92 20.87 6.63 -8.88
N CYS A 93 21.78 6.93 -7.98
CA CYS A 93 22.45 5.98 -7.10
C CYS A 93 22.29 6.41 -5.64
N GLY A 94 21.91 5.48 -4.76
CA GLY A 94 21.93 5.63 -3.31
C GLY A 94 22.88 4.62 -2.68
N VAL A 95 23.65 5.05 -1.70
CA VAL A 95 24.61 4.20 -0.95
C VAL A 95 24.31 4.30 0.54
N ARG A 96 24.13 3.15 1.20
CA ARG A 96 24.13 3.05 2.66
C ARG A 96 25.45 2.46 3.14
N ALA A 97 25.94 2.94 4.25
CA ALA A 97 27.13 2.40 4.91
C ALA A 97 26.90 2.26 6.41
N LEU A 98 27.35 1.15 6.97
CA LEU A 98 27.33 0.88 8.41
C LEU A 98 28.77 0.99 8.94
N VAL A 99 28.99 1.85 9.94
CA VAL A 99 30.27 2.03 10.63
C VAL A 99 30.03 2.06 12.13
N ASP A 100 30.70 1.18 12.87
CA ASP A 100 30.58 1.10 14.33
C ASP A 100 29.11 1.04 14.82
N GLY A 101 28.23 0.34 14.11
CA GLY A 101 26.82 0.21 14.42
C GLY A 101 25.97 1.46 14.14
N CYS A 102 26.43 2.38 13.29
CA CYS A 102 25.70 3.57 12.86
C CYS A 102 25.54 3.60 11.35
N TRP A 103 24.33 3.92 10.89
CA TRP A 103 24.05 4.12 9.48
C TRP A 103 24.45 5.51 9.00
N GLY A 104 24.91 5.55 7.75
CA GLY A 104 25.01 6.76 6.94
C GLY A 104 24.48 6.49 5.54
N PHE A 105 23.91 7.51 4.92
CA PHE A 105 23.34 7.46 3.58
C PHE A 105 23.76 8.69 2.78
N ALA A 106 24.10 8.45 1.52
CA ALA A 106 24.29 9.52 0.54
C ALA A 106 23.83 9.06 -0.84
N ALA A 107 23.43 10.01 -1.68
CA ALA A 107 22.90 9.70 -3.00
C ALA A 107 23.45 10.67 -4.06
N THR A 108 23.53 10.19 -5.31
CA THR A 108 23.99 10.98 -6.44
C THR A 108 23.21 10.68 -7.72
N ARG A 109 23.07 11.68 -8.56
CA ARG A 109 22.55 11.54 -9.93
C ARG A 109 23.68 11.34 -10.96
N THR A 110 24.93 11.58 -10.56
CA THR A 110 26.08 11.44 -11.42
C THR A 110 26.51 9.98 -11.47
N LEU A 111 26.03 9.26 -12.47
CA LEU A 111 26.35 7.84 -12.69
C LEU A 111 27.72 7.69 -13.40
N SER A 112 28.76 8.14 -12.74
CA SER A 112 30.17 7.91 -13.08
C SER A 112 30.87 7.26 -11.90
N ARG A 113 32.05 6.67 -12.15
CA ARG A 113 32.89 6.08 -11.10
C ARG A 113 33.16 7.08 -9.97
N GLU A 114 33.50 8.32 -10.34
CA GLU A 114 33.76 9.40 -9.38
C GLU A 114 32.50 9.75 -8.55
N GLY A 115 31.35 9.89 -9.21
CA GLY A 115 30.08 10.22 -8.55
C GLY A 115 29.66 9.17 -7.53
N VAL A 116 29.63 7.88 -7.91
CA VAL A 116 29.18 6.81 -7.02
C VAL A 116 30.18 6.53 -5.88
N THR A 117 31.50 6.61 -6.15
CA THR A 117 32.53 6.45 -5.10
C THR A 117 32.57 7.66 -4.17
N GLY A 118 32.23 8.86 -4.66
CA GLY A 118 32.03 10.06 -3.85
C GLY A 118 30.88 9.88 -2.86
N ALA A 119 29.71 9.47 -3.34
CA ALA A 119 28.55 9.16 -2.50
C ALA A 119 28.85 8.07 -1.46
N ALA A 120 29.61 7.04 -1.85
CA ALA A 120 30.00 5.97 -0.92
C ALA A 120 30.89 6.50 0.23
N ARG A 121 31.89 7.33 -0.06
CA ARG A 121 32.73 7.97 0.97
C ARG A 121 31.94 8.90 1.86
N GLU A 122 31.00 9.66 1.30
CA GLU A 122 30.11 10.55 2.03
C GLU A 122 29.19 9.76 2.99
N ALA A 123 28.57 8.68 2.54
CA ALA A 123 27.78 7.79 3.38
C ALA A 123 28.58 7.28 4.58
N VAL A 124 29.84 6.86 4.37
CA VAL A 124 30.74 6.44 5.45
C VAL A 124 31.08 7.58 6.41
N ALA A 125 31.31 8.79 5.90
CA ALA A 125 31.58 9.96 6.74
C ALA A 125 30.37 10.31 7.62
N ILE A 126 29.16 10.27 7.05
CA ILE A 126 27.91 10.47 7.80
C ILE A 126 27.72 9.39 8.87
N ALA A 127 27.96 8.11 8.54
CA ALA A 127 27.89 7.02 9.52
C ALA A 127 28.83 7.25 10.72
N LYS A 128 30.07 7.68 10.44
CA LYS A 128 31.03 8.03 11.50
C LYS A 128 30.58 9.22 12.36
N ALA A 129 29.97 10.23 11.73
CA ALA A 129 29.46 11.40 12.46
C ALA A 129 28.25 11.03 13.36
N ASN A 130 27.38 10.13 12.92
CA ASN A 130 26.18 9.72 13.64
C ASN A 130 26.46 8.95 14.94
N ARG A 131 27.70 8.53 15.19
CA ARG A 131 28.09 7.85 16.46
C ARG A 131 27.76 8.65 17.70
N VAL A 132 27.79 9.97 17.63
CA VAL A 132 27.49 10.85 18.78
C VAL A 132 26.02 10.85 19.19
N ALA A 133 25.11 10.47 18.28
CA ALA A 133 23.67 10.43 18.48
C ALA A 133 23.12 9.00 18.57
N ARG A 134 23.99 8.00 18.75
CA ARG A 134 23.59 6.60 18.73
C ARG A 134 23.00 6.16 20.06
N ASP A 135 21.71 5.81 20.08
CA ASP A 135 21.05 5.17 21.22
C ASP A 135 21.24 3.65 21.22
N ARG A 136 21.20 3.05 20.04
CA ARG A 136 21.33 1.59 19.82
C ARG A 136 22.33 1.31 18.72
N SER A 137 23.20 0.33 18.94
CA SER A 137 24.09 -0.17 17.90
C SER A 137 23.34 -1.08 16.93
N VAL A 138 23.44 -0.82 15.64
CA VAL A 138 22.84 -1.65 14.59
C VAL A 138 23.63 -2.96 14.46
N THR A 139 22.91 -4.08 14.50
CA THR A 139 23.39 -5.41 14.15
C THR A 139 22.45 -5.96 13.08
N LEU A 140 23.00 -6.43 11.97
CA LEU A 140 22.20 -6.97 10.87
C LEU A 140 21.97 -8.47 11.04
N ALA A 141 20.73 -8.91 10.94
CA ALA A 141 20.43 -10.33 10.81
C ALA A 141 21.12 -10.90 9.57
N PRO A 142 21.60 -12.16 9.60
CA PRO A 142 22.22 -12.79 8.45
C PRO A 142 21.24 -12.91 7.29
N THR A 143 21.75 -12.85 6.07
CA THR A 143 21.01 -13.14 4.83
C THR A 143 21.88 -13.93 3.87
N GLN A 144 21.25 -14.65 2.95
CA GLN A 144 21.96 -15.34 1.88
C GLN A 144 22.46 -14.33 0.85
N ALA A 145 23.70 -14.50 0.38
CA ALA A 145 24.20 -13.73 -0.75
C ALA A 145 23.61 -14.23 -2.08
N HIS A 146 23.26 -13.29 -2.96
CA HIS A 146 22.70 -13.55 -4.28
C HIS A 146 23.59 -12.90 -5.35
N PRO A 147 24.69 -13.55 -5.80
CA PRO A 147 25.76 -12.90 -6.59
C PRO A 147 25.35 -12.57 -8.04
N ASN A 148 24.28 -13.12 -8.54
CA ASN A 148 23.75 -12.83 -9.88
C ASN A 148 22.28 -13.21 -9.95
N ALA A 149 21.42 -12.43 -9.29
CA ALA A 149 20.00 -12.70 -9.21
C ALA A 149 19.20 -11.69 -10.03
N SER A 150 18.05 -12.13 -10.57
CA SER A 150 17.14 -11.27 -11.29
C SER A 150 15.68 -11.62 -11.00
N TRP A 151 14.83 -10.60 -10.99
CA TRP A 151 13.39 -10.79 -10.83
C TRP A 151 12.62 -9.74 -11.63
N LYS A 152 11.44 -10.12 -12.08
CA LYS A 152 10.52 -9.25 -12.79
C LYS A 152 9.09 -9.54 -12.35
N SER A 153 8.29 -8.50 -12.08
CA SER A 153 6.86 -8.67 -11.84
C SER A 153 6.16 -9.26 -13.08
N ALA A 154 5.13 -10.07 -12.83
CA ALA A 154 4.39 -10.71 -13.90
C ALA A 154 3.48 -9.69 -14.61
N TYR A 155 3.93 -9.16 -15.76
CA TYR A 155 3.14 -8.36 -16.68
C TYR A 155 3.37 -8.80 -18.12
N THR A 156 2.37 -8.60 -18.98
CA THR A 156 2.43 -8.94 -20.41
C THR A 156 2.50 -7.70 -21.30
N ILE A 157 1.93 -6.57 -20.86
CA ILE A 157 1.93 -5.32 -21.63
C ILE A 157 2.54 -4.23 -20.74
N ASP A 158 3.71 -3.72 -21.14
CA ASP A 158 4.33 -2.58 -20.47
C ASP A 158 3.46 -1.32 -20.69
N PRO A 159 2.93 -0.69 -19.62
CA PRO A 159 2.08 0.48 -19.78
C PRO A 159 2.82 1.70 -20.35
N PHE A 160 4.15 1.72 -20.30
CA PHE A 160 4.95 2.80 -20.86
C PHE A 160 5.15 2.67 -22.39
N ASP A 161 4.84 1.52 -22.95
CA ASP A 161 4.82 1.29 -24.42
C ASP A 161 3.43 1.54 -25.05
N VAL A 162 2.40 1.75 -24.22
CA VAL A 162 1.02 2.03 -24.69
C VAL A 162 0.89 3.52 -25.04
N PRO A 163 0.41 3.84 -26.27
CA PRO A 163 0.21 5.24 -26.69
C PRO A 163 -0.70 6.03 -25.77
N LEU A 164 -0.39 7.32 -25.59
CA LEU A 164 -1.19 8.22 -24.74
C LEU A 164 -2.64 8.32 -25.23
N GLU A 165 -2.83 8.35 -26.55
CA GLU A 165 -4.14 8.44 -27.19
C GLU A 165 -5.04 7.29 -26.79
N GLN A 166 -4.51 6.07 -26.75
CA GLN A 166 -5.26 4.87 -26.32
C GLN A 166 -5.67 4.95 -24.85
N LYS A 167 -4.81 5.46 -23.98
CA LYS A 167 -5.10 5.67 -22.56
C LYS A 167 -6.20 6.70 -22.36
N VAL A 168 -6.11 7.83 -23.06
CA VAL A 168 -7.10 8.91 -23.03
C VAL A 168 -8.44 8.43 -23.57
N GLU A 169 -8.46 7.77 -24.72
CA GLU A 169 -9.69 7.26 -25.35
C GLU A 169 -10.46 6.31 -24.42
N LEU A 170 -9.73 5.40 -23.73
CA LEU A 170 -10.32 4.48 -22.77
C LEU A 170 -11.01 5.24 -21.62
N LEU A 171 -10.35 6.23 -21.01
CA LEU A 171 -10.91 7.01 -19.92
C LEU A 171 -12.12 7.84 -20.36
N LEU A 172 -12.02 8.54 -21.49
CA LEU A 172 -13.14 9.35 -22.00
C LEU A 172 -14.36 8.49 -22.36
N LYS A 173 -14.16 7.29 -22.90
CA LYS A 173 -15.25 6.32 -23.15
C LYS A 173 -15.92 5.89 -21.84
N ALA A 174 -15.15 5.56 -20.80
CA ALA A 174 -15.69 5.19 -19.49
C ALA A 174 -16.49 6.36 -18.88
N ASN A 175 -15.95 7.58 -18.94
CA ASN A 175 -16.65 8.77 -18.47
C ASN A 175 -17.96 9.00 -19.22
N ALA A 176 -17.97 8.83 -20.56
CA ALA A 176 -19.17 8.99 -21.39
C ALA A 176 -20.27 8.01 -21.01
N GLU A 177 -19.93 6.76 -20.69
CA GLU A 177 -20.94 5.76 -20.28
C GLU A 177 -21.61 6.13 -18.94
N ALA A 178 -20.86 6.58 -17.95
CA ALA A 178 -21.45 7.01 -16.67
C ALA A 178 -22.26 8.29 -16.81
N LEU A 179 -21.86 9.24 -17.64
CA LEU A 179 -22.60 10.49 -17.87
C LEU A 179 -23.96 10.28 -18.56
N LYS A 180 -24.21 9.12 -19.16
CA LYS A 180 -25.55 8.76 -19.68
C LYS A 180 -26.57 8.52 -18.57
N VAL A 181 -26.12 8.28 -17.34
CA VAL A 181 -27.02 7.99 -16.20
C VAL A 181 -27.66 9.27 -15.71
N PRO A 182 -29.00 9.34 -15.63
CA PRO A 182 -29.71 10.50 -15.11
C PRO A 182 -29.27 10.85 -13.68
N GLY A 183 -28.89 12.11 -13.45
CA GLY A 183 -28.40 12.60 -12.17
C GLY A 183 -26.89 12.58 -12.02
N VAL A 184 -26.13 11.79 -12.77
CA VAL A 184 -24.68 11.87 -12.80
C VAL A 184 -24.23 13.17 -13.48
N LYS A 185 -23.45 13.98 -12.77
CA LYS A 185 -22.99 15.30 -13.24
C LYS A 185 -21.48 15.38 -13.35
N PHE A 186 -20.75 14.62 -12.53
CA PHE A 186 -19.29 14.62 -12.54
C PHE A 186 -18.76 13.20 -12.63
N VAL A 187 -17.71 13.04 -13.42
CA VAL A 187 -17.00 11.77 -13.56
C VAL A 187 -15.50 12.08 -13.62
N ASN A 188 -14.73 11.43 -12.75
CA ASN A 188 -13.29 11.49 -12.80
C ASN A 188 -12.74 10.09 -13.07
N SER A 189 -11.77 9.99 -13.96
CA SER A 189 -11.05 8.74 -14.16
C SER A 189 -9.54 8.98 -14.32
N ILE A 190 -8.77 7.99 -13.86
CA ILE A 190 -7.31 8.09 -13.80
C ILE A 190 -6.72 6.76 -14.24
N LEU A 191 -5.69 6.80 -15.06
CA LEU A 191 -4.74 5.72 -15.21
C LEU A 191 -3.42 6.17 -14.58
N PHE A 192 -2.93 5.40 -13.62
CA PHE A 192 -1.65 5.67 -12.99
C PHE A 192 -0.73 4.44 -13.10
N PHE A 193 0.50 4.66 -13.55
CA PHE A 193 1.50 3.64 -13.76
C PHE A 193 2.81 4.00 -13.11
N VAL A 194 3.45 3.01 -12.51
CA VAL A 194 4.82 3.09 -12.00
C VAL A 194 5.62 1.94 -12.58
N LYS A 195 6.84 2.24 -13.05
CA LYS A 195 7.87 1.25 -13.36
C LYS A 195 9.12 1.57 -12.57
N GLN A 196 9.62 0.57 -11.86
CA GLN A 196 10.87 0.66 -11.13
C GLN A 196 11.82 -0.40 -11.66
N GLU A 197 12.99 0.03 -12.07
CA GLU A 197 14.10 -0.82 -12.48
C GLU A 197 15.25 -0.59 -11.49
N ARG A 198 15.68 -1.63 -10.79
CA ARG A 198 16.62 -1.54 -9.67
C ARG A 198 17.77 -2.50 -9.86
N GLN A 199 18.96 -2.00 -9.67
CA GLN A 199 20.20 -2.76 -9.55
C GLN A 199 20.76 -2.54 -8.15
N PHE A 200 21.06 -3.61 -7.45
CA PHE A 200 21.51 -3.60 -6.07
C PHE A 200 22.80 -4.41 -5.94
N ALA A 201 23.74 -3.94 -5.12
CA ALA A 201 24.87 -4.74 -4.66
C ALA A 201 25.15 -4.48 -3.18
N SER A 202 25.72 -5.47 -2.50
CA SER A 202 26.15 -5.35 -1.10
C SER A 202 27.55 -5.88 -0.86
N THR A 203 28.16 -5.46 0.25
CA THR A 203 29.47 -5.96 0.71
C THR A 203 29.47 -7.45 1.05
N GLU A 204 28.30 -8.06 1.20
CA GLU A 204 28.11 -9.49 1.46
C GLU A 204 28.05 -10.33 0.18
N GLY A 205 28.19 -9.69 -0.99
CA GLY A 205 28.33 -10.38 -2.28
C GLY A 205 27.03 -10.55 -3.07
N SER A 206 25.94 -9.91 -2.66
CA SER A 206 24.73 -9.85 -3.49
C SER A 206 24.91 -8.89 -4.66
N VAL A 207 24.42 -9.30 -5.85
CA VAL A 207 24.23 -8.47 -7.05
C VAL A 207 22.87 -8.86 -7.65
N ILE A 208 21.92 -7.92 -7.65
CA ILE A 208 20.52 -8.22 -7.92
C ILE A 208 19.96 -7.20 -8.91
N ASP A 209 19.24 -7.68 -9.92
CA ASP A 209 18.43 -6.86 -10.84
C ASP A 209 16.95 -7.11 -10.62
N GLN A 210 16.16 -6.04 -10.51
CA GLN A 210 14.72 -6.19 -10.37
C GLN A 210 13.96 -5.16 -11.23
N THR A 211 12.89 -5.62 -11.86
CA THR A 211 11.93 -4.75 -12.56
C THR A 211 10.53 -5.01 -12.02
N LEU A 212 9.85 -3.96 -11.61
CA LEU A 212 8.46 -4.05 -11.21
C LEU A 212 7.61 -3.00 -11.90
N ILE A 213 6.36 -3.39 -12.21
CA ILE A 213 5.33 -2.51 -12.76
C ILE A 213 4.11 -2.56 -11.85
N ARG A 214 3.47 -1.39 -11.69
CA ARG A 214 2.21 -1.23 -10.97
C ARG A 214 1.27 -0.40 -11.81
N SER A 215 -0.01 -0.78 -11.80
CA SER A 215 -1.08 -0.10 -12.54
C SER A 215 -2.27 0.15 -11.62
N TRP A 216 -2.84 1.34 -11.74
CA TRP A 216 -4.07 1.70 -11.04
C TRP A 216 -5.04 2.39 -11.99
N PRO A 217 -6.06 1.67 -12.49
CA PRO A 217 -7.21 2.26 -13.17
C PRO A 217 -8.24 2.69 -12.12
N ALA A 218 -8.38 3.99 -11.88
CA ALA A 218 -9.33 4.53 -10.93
C ALA A 218 -10.47 5.26 -11.63
N PHE A 219 -11.67 5.17 -11.06
CA PHE A 219 -12.89 5.76 -11.61
C PHE A 219 -13.81 6.21 -10.49
N THR A 220 -14.46 7.36 -10.66
CA THR A 220 -15.46 7.88 -9.72
C THR A 220 -16.56 8.60 -10.47
N ALA A 221 -17.81 8.20 -10.25
CA ALA A 221 -19.00 8.90 -10.70
C ALA A 221 -19.67 9.63 -9.53
N THR A 222 -20.17 10.85 -9.76
CA THR A 222 -20.90 11.65 -8.77
C THR A 222 -22.25 12.05 -9.33
N ALA A 223 -23.29 11.64 -8.65
CA ALA A 223 -24.67 12.07 -8.90
C ALA A 223 -25.01 13.25 -7.99
N VAL A 224 -25.82 14.18 -8.52
CA VAL A 224 -26.22 15.42 -7.83
C VAL A 224 -27.74 15.55 -7.87
N ALA A 225 -28.34 15.91 -6.75
CA ALA A 225 -29.76 16.16 -6.66
C ALA A 225 -30.17 17.33 -7.58
N PRO A 226 -31.39 17.32 -8.16
CA PRO A 226 -31.82 18.37 -9.10
C PRO A 226 -31.78 19.79 -8.54
N ASP A 227 -31.99 19.93 -7.24
CA ASP A 227 -31.96 21.19 -6.49
C ASP A 227 -30.59 21.51 -5.89
N PHE A 228 -29.56 20.69 -6.18
CA PHE A 228 -28.20 20.78 -5.63
C PHE A 228 -28.11 20.66 -4.09
N SER A 229 -29.14 20.14 -3.43
CA SER A 229 -29.17 19.98 -1.96
C SER A 229 -28.27 18.83 -1.48
N ASP A 230 -28.06 17.79 -2.30
CA ASP A 230 -27.26 16.60 -1.98
C ASP A 230 -26.46 16.13 -3.19
N PHE A 231 -25.36 15.45 -2.93
CA PHE A 231 -24.58 14.74 -3.93
C PHE A 231 -24.01 13.45 -3.34
N GLN A 232 -23.92 12.42 -4.15
CA GLN A 232 -23.36 11.13 -3.75
C GLN A 232 -22.37 10.63 -4.80
N SER A 233 -21.23 10.13 -4.33
CA SER A 233 -20.18 9.60 -5.19
C SER A 233 -20.05 8.09 -5.04
N ARG A 234 -19.63 7.45 -6.11
CA ARG A 234 -19.29 6.04 -6.18
C ARG A 234 -17.94 5.88 -6.87
N SER A 235 -16.92 5.49 -6.10
CA SER A 235 -15.59 5.12 -6.60
C SER A 235 -15.51 3.62 -6.82
N ALA A 236 -14.85 3.23 -7.91
CA ALA A 236 -14.70 1.82 -8.33
C ALA A 236 -13.63 1.07 -7.51
N ASN A 237 -13.75 1.05 -6.17
CA ASN A 237 -12.72 0.53 -5.26
C ASN A 237 -12.51 -0.99 -5.37
N GLU A 238 -13.44 -1.72 -6.01
CA GLU A 238 -13.26 -3.12 -6.41
C GLU A 238 -12.33 -3.29 -7.62
N VAL A 239 -11.91 -2.21 -8.26
CA VAL A 239 -10.82 -2.16 -9.23
C VAL A 239 -9.58 -1.64 -8.51
N ALA A 240 -9.00 -2.51 -7.70
CA ALA A 240 -7.85 -2.17 -6.87
C ALA A 240 -6.59 -1.88 -7.70
N PRO A 241 -5.64 -1.10 -7.19
CA PRO A 241 -4.31 -1.02 -7.78
C PRO A 241 -3.59 -2.38 -7.71
N MET A 242 -2.83 -2.73 -8.77
CA MET A 242 -2.20 -4.04 -8.90
C MET A 242 -0.75 -3.96 -9.38
N GLY A 243 0.06 -4.93 -8.96
CA GLY A 243 1.42 -5.17 -9.48
C GLY A 243 1.40 -5.86 -10.85
N ARG A 244 0.67 -5.29 -11.81
CA ARG A 244 0.48 -5.80 -13.18
C ARG A 244 0.64 -4.69 -14.21
N GLY A 245 0.73 -5.04 -15.50
CA GLY A 245 0.85 -4.12 -16.61
C GLY A 245 -0.50 -3.62 -17.15
N PHE A 246 -0.50 -3.14 -18.40
CA PHE A 246 -1.70 -2.59 -19.04
C PHE A 246 -2.77 -3.65 -19.33
N GLU A 247 -2.41 -4.92 -19.42
CA GLU A 247 -3.37 -6.03 -19.51
C GLU A 247 -4.37 -6.03 -18.36
N TYR A 248 -3.97 -5.57 -17.17
CA TYR A 248 -4.88 -5.42 -16.03
C TYR A 248 -5.89 -4.29 -16.26
N VAL A 249 -5.45 -3.17 -16.84
CA VAL A 249 -6.36 -2.07 -17.20
C VAL A 249 -7.43 -2.52 -18.16
N VAL A 250 -7.05 -3.31 -19.18
CA VAL A 250 -7.99 -3.90 -20.13
C VAL A 250 -8.97 -4.85 -19.43
N ALA A 251 -8.45 -5.74 -18.57
CA ALA A 251 -9.25 -6.73 -17.85
C ALA A 251 -10.21 -6.10 -16.81
N SER A 252 -9.91 -4.89 -16.34
CA SER A 252 -10.76 -4.17 -15.37
C SER A 252 -12.09 -3.71 -15.96
N ASP A 253 -12.18 -3.64 -17.28
CA ASP A 253 -13.38 -3.26 -18.05
C ASP A 253 -14.05 -1.98 -17.52
N LEU A 254 -13.26 -0.90 -17.38
CA LEU A 254 -13.79 0.38 -16.90
C LEU A 254 -14.98 0.87 -17.74
N VAL A 255 -14.93 0.69 -19.06
CA VAL A 255 -15.99 1.16 -19.97
C VAL A 255 -17.29 0.40 -19.75
N GLY A 256 -17.23 -0.93 -19.71
CA GLY A 256 -18.42 -1.79 -19.51
C GLY A 256 -19.07 -1.62 -18.13
N ARG A 257 -18.27 -1.28 -17.12
CA ARG A 257 -18.73 -1.15 -15.73
C ARG A 257 -19.12 0.29 -15.32
N ALA A 258 -18.67 1.30 -16.06
CA ALA A 258 -18.83 2.72 -15.70
C ALA A 258 -20.30 3.12 -15.49
N ARG A 259 -21.21 2.63 -16.34
CA ARG A 259 -22.64 2.90 -16.23
C ARG A 259 -23.21 2.40 -14.92
N LYS A 260 -22.87 1.18 -14.49
CA LYS A 260 -23.30 0.62 -13.20
C LYS A 260 -22.86 1.48 -12.02
N TRP A 261 -21.61 1.94 -12.00
CA TRP A 261 -21.12 2.84 -10.93
C TRP A 261 -21.88 4.18 -10.92
N GLY A 262 -22.24 4.71 -12.09
CA GLY A 262 -23.11 5.87 -12.20
C GLY A 262 -24.51 5.61 -11.63
N GLU A 263 -25.10 4.46 -11.94
CA GLU A 263 -26.41 4.04 -11.42
C GLU A 263 -26.38 3.87 -9.88
N GLU A 264 -25.35 3.25 -9.33
CA GLU A 264 -25.13 3.14 -7.89
C GLU A 264 -24.99 4.51 -7.19
N ALA A 265 -24.27 5.48 -7.82
CA ALA A 265 -24.21 6.85 -7.31
C ALA A 265 -25.58 7.55 -7.30
N ALA A 266 -26.37 7.36 -8.37
CA ALA A 266 -27.72 7.93 -8.48
C ALA A 266 -28.73 7.26 -7.52
N GLU A 267 -28.59 5.95 -7.28
CA GLU A 267 -29.38 5.22 -6.29
C GLU A 267 -29.07 5.71 -4.87
N LYS A 268 -27.79 5.92 -4.55
CA LYS A 268 -27.32 6.40 -3.25
C LYS A 268 -27.92 7.74 -2.86
N LEU A 269 -28.19 8.65 -3.82
CA LEU A 269 -28.91 9.90 -3.56
C LEU A 269 -30.31 9.67 -2.98
N LYS A 270 -30.98 8.59 -3.40
CA LYS A 270 -32.35 8.24 -2.98
C LYS A 270 -32.37 7.31 -1.77
N ALA A 271 -31.21 6.78 -1.40
CA ALA A 271 -31.11 5.85 -0.28
C ALA A 271 -31.48 6.55 1.04
N LYS A 272 -32.09 5.81 1.95
CA LYS A 272 -32.36 6.30 3.30
C LYS A 272 -31.05 6.35 4.10
N PRO A 273 -30.86 7.36 4.98
CA PRO A 273 -29.76 7.38 5.92
C PRO A 273 -29.80 6.16 6.85
N VAL A 274 -28.63 5.69 7.28
CA VAL A 274 -28.56 4.62 8.28
C VAL A 274 -29.05 5.10 9.64
N GLU A 275 -29.75 4.25 10.38
CA GLU A 275 -30.03 4.47 11.80
C GLU A 275 -28.82 4.06 12.64
N VAL A 276 -28.45 4.90 13.62
CA VAL A 276 -27.35 4.61 14.56
C VAL A 276 -27.69 3.38 15.40
N GLY A 277 -26.75 2.48 15.56
CA GLY A 277 -26.97 1.28 16.36
C GLY A 277 -25.92 0.20 16.18
N LYS A 278 -26.17 -0.97 16.75
CA LYS A 278 -25.33 -2.16 16.55
C LYS A 278 -25.93 -3.03 15.45
N TYR A 279 -25.06 -3.45 14.54
CA TYR A 279 -25.42 -4.28 13.40
C TYR A 279 -24.43 -5.41 13.20
N ASP A 280 -24.91 -6.50 12.65
CA ASP A 280 -24.01 -7.48 12.04
C ASP A 280 -23.54 -6.92 10.70
N LEU A 281 -22.25 -7.00 10.43
CA LEU A 281 -21.66 -6.50 9.19
C LEU A 281 -21.17 -7.64 8.32
N VAL A 282 -21.41 -7.54 7.01
CA VAL A 282 -20.72 -8.34 5.99
C VAL A 282 -19.87 -7.38 5.17
N LEU A 283 -18.55 -7.49 5.29
CA LEU A 283 -17.60 -6.59 4.63
C LEU A 283 -17.01 -7.27 3.40
N ALA A 284 -17.13 -6.62 2.24
CA ALA A 284 -16.46 -7.08 1.02
C ALA A 284 -14.94 -6.87 1.10
N PRO A 285 -14.14 -7.63 0.34
CA PRO A 285 -12.68 -7.44 0.27
C PRO A 285 -12.28 -6.01 -0.05
N SER A 286 -13.01 -5.35 -0.95
CA SER A 286 -12.80 -3.95 -1.34
C SER A 286 -13.07 -2.91 -0.23
N ASN A 287 -13.72 -3.30 0.86
CA ASN A 287 -13.83 -2.49 2.08
C ASN A 287 -12.83 -2.95 3.15
N LEU A 288 -12.70 -4.26 3.34
CA LEU A 288 -11.95 -4.86 4.43
C LEU A 288 -10.44 -4.61 4.32
N TRP A 289 -9.90 -4.42 3.10
CA TRP A 289 -8.48 -4.15 2.90
C TRP A 289 -7.99 -2.94 3.71
N LEU A 290 -8.77 -1.86 3.77
CA LEU A 290 -8.41 -0.66 4.53
C LEU A 290 -8.44 -0.91 6.04
N THR A 291 -9.41 -1.69 6.52
CA THR A 291 -9.47 -2.10 7.93
C THR A 291 -8.29 -2.98 8.31
N ILE A 292 -7.87 -3.90 7.44
CA ILE A 292 -6.64 -4.70 7.62
C ILE A 292 -5.41 -3.79 7.64
N HIS A 293 -5.30 -2.87 6.69
CA HIS A 293 -4.19 -1.92 6.58
C HIS A 293 -3.96 -1.15 7.89
N GLU A 294 -5.02 -0.53 8.39
CA GLU A 294 -4.97 0.36 9.53
C GLU A 294 -4.91 -0.36 10.88
N SER A 295 -5.67 -1.46 11.03
CA SER A 295 -5.81 -2.13 12.32
C SER A 295 -4.91 -3.35 12.50
N ILE A 296 -4.25 -3.85 11.46
CA ILE A 296 -3.30 -4.96 11.52
C ILE A 296 -1.96 -4.57 10.89
N GLY A 297 -1.96 -4.06 9.67
CA GLY A 297 -0.76 -3.72 8.93
C GLY A 297 0.15 -2.78 9.73
N HIS A 298 -0.33 -1.57 9.99
CA HIS A 298 0.44 -0.56 10.71
C HIS A 298 0.81 -0.92 12.16
N PRO A 299 -0.08 -1.45 13.02
CA PRO A 299 0.33 -1.75 14.40
C PRO A 299 1.36 -2.87 14.51
N THR A 300 1.49 -3.72 13.50
CA THR A 300 2.47 -4.83 13.50
C THR A 300 3.81 -4.49 12.83
N GLU A 301 4.04 -3.24 12.44
CA GLU A 301 5.35 -2.73 12.08
C GLU A 301 6.23 -2.61 13.35
N LEU A 302 7.37 -3.32 13.39
CA LEU A 302 8.15 -3.39 14.63
C LEU A 302 8.75 -2.05 15.04
N ASP A 303 9.22 -1.24 14.10
CA ASP A 303 9.74 0.10 14.40
C ASP A 303 8.67 1.02 14.99
N ARG A 304 7.43 0.93 14.52
CA ARG A 304 6.30 1.65 15.10
C ARG A 304 6.04 1.20 16.55
N ALA A 305 6.01 -0.12 16.79
CA ALA A 305 5.84 -0.67 18.14
C ALA A 305 6.98 -0.26 19.08
N MET A 306 8.19 -0.07 18.54
CA MET A 306 9.37 0.42 19.28
C MET A 306 9.45 1.96 19.39
N GLY A 307 8.45 2.70 18.90
CA GLY A 307 8.34 4.15 19.07
C GLY A 307 9.06 5.00 18.02
N TYR A 308 9.60 4.43 16.95
CA TYR A 308 10.32 5.19 15.91
C TYR A 308 9.43 6.14 15.09
N GLU A 309 8.12 5.91 15.09
CA GLU A 309 7.12 6.74 14.41
C GLU A 309 6.37 7.70 15.36
N ALA A 310 6.71 7.72 16.66
CA ALA A 310 5.92 8.39 17.70
C ALA A 310 5.68 9.88 17.46
N ASN A 311 6.63 10.57 16.83
CA ASN A 311 6.54 12.00 16.52
C ASN A 311 5.82 12.32 15.20
N TYR A 312 5.52 11.32 14.37
CA TYR A 312 4.93 11.50 13.04
C TYR A 312 3.56 10.81 12.90
N ALA A 313 3.54 9.47 12.98
CA ALA A 313 2.35 8.68 12.70
C ALA A 313 1.83 7.90 13.93
N GLY A 314 2.43 8.13 15.09
CA GLY A 314 2.03 7.54 16.37
C GLY A 314 2.78 6.26 16.71
N THR A 315 2.19 5.51 17.62
CA THR A 315 2.75 4.28 18.20
C THR A 315 1.90 3.07 17.82
N SER A 316 2.02 1.98 18.57
CA SER A 316 1.20 0.79 18.41
C SER A 316 0.66 0.33 19.75
N PHE A 317 -0.61 -0.11 19.78
CA PHE A 317 -1.18 -0.79 20.95
C PHE A 317 -0.57 -2.19 21.18
N ILE A 318 0.19 -2.70 20.21
CA ILE A 318 0.88 -3.99 20.30
C ILE A 318 2.30 -3.81 20.86
N ALA A 319 2.53 -2.84 21.72
CA ALA A 319 3.79 -2.59 22.41
C ALA A 319 3.63 -2.85 23.92
N PRO A 320 4.68 -3.26 24.63
CA PRO A 320 5.98 -3.70 24.12
C PRO A 320 5.93 -5.15 23.59
N PRO A 321 6.86 -5.55 22.68
CA PRO A 321 6.84 -6.87 22.03
C PRO A 321 6.82 -8.06 23.00
N GLU A 322 7.59 -8.05 24.06
CA GLU A 322 7.71 -9.14 25.05
C GLU A 322 6.41 -9.41 25.83
N GLU A 323 5.50 -8.43 25.89
CA GLU A 323 4.20 -8.58 26.52
C GLU A 323 3.12 -9.07 25.55
N LYS A 324 3.32 -8.89 24.25
CA LYS A 324 2.30 -9.09 23.24
C LYS A 324 2.50 -10.36 22.40
N LEU A 325 3.75 -10.66 22.01
CA LEU A 325 4.06 -11.81 21.17
C LEU A 325 3.64 -13.12 21.81
N GLY A 326 2.86 -13.90 21.10
CA GLY A 326 2.33 -15.19 21.55
C GLY A 326 1.29 -15.13 22.67
N LYS A 327 0.86 -13.93 23.06
CA LYS A 327 -0.05 -13.73 24.20
C LYS A 327 -1.31 -12.93 23.85
N LEU A 328 -1.18 -11.92 23.00
CA LEU A 328 -2.30 -11.05 22.64
C LEU A 328 -3.32 -11.81 21.81
N GLN A 329 -4.54 -11.95 22.35
CA GLN A 329 -5.70 -12.41 21.60
C GLN A 329 -6.12 -11.28 20.65
N TYR A 330 -5.72 -11.38 19.38
CA TYR A 330 -6.04 -10.39 18.35
C TYR A 330 -7.45 -10.58 17.79
N GLY A 331 -7.83 -11.81 17.57
CA GLY A 331 -9.12 -12.22 17.03
C GLY A 331 -9.50 -13.64 17.45
N LYS A 332 -10.58 -14.16 16.91
CA LYS A 332 -10.99 -15.55 17.13
C LYS A 332 -10.04 -16.55 16.44
N PRO A 333 -10.03 -17.85 16.83
CA PRO A 333 -9.15 -18.86 16.24
C PRO A 333 -9.25 -19.05 14.72
N LEU A 334 -10.38 -18.64 14.10
CA LEU A 334 -10.52 -18.68 12.64
C LEU A 334 -9.67 -17.59 11.93
N MET A 335 -9.15 -16.61 12.65
CA MET A 335 -8.37 -15.50 12.11
C MET A 335 -6.92 -15.89 11.91
N ASN A 336 -6.46 -15.93 10.68
CA ASN A 336 -5.05 -16.05 10.31
C ASN A 336 -4.69 -14.89 9.38
N ILE A 337 -3.64 -14.15 9.75
CA ILE A 337 -3.13 -13.02 8.97
C ILE A 337 -1.72 -13.34 8.51
N GLN A 338 -1.49 -13.21 7.22
CA GLN A 338 -0.21 -13.47 6.58
C GLN A 338 0.44 -12.16 6.11
N GLY A 339 1.74 -12.02 6.34
CA GLY A 339 2.62 -11.08 5.64
C GLY A 339 3.32 -11.81 4.51
N ASP A 340 3.26 -11.24 3.28
CA ASP A 340 3.81 -11.90 2.10
C ASP A 340 4.22 -10.88 1.03
N ARG A 341 5.48 -10.87 0.62
CA ARG A 341 5.98 -10.07 -0.50
C ARG A 341 6.23 -10.88 -1.77
N SER A 342 5.73 -12.11 -1.82
CA SER A 342 5.82 -12.98 -2.99
C SER A 342 4.49 -13.16 -3.73
N GLN A 343 3.38 -12.69 -3.16
CA GLN A 343 2.02 -12.87 -3.68
C GLN A 343 1.86 -12.30 -5.11
N PRO A 344 1.52 -13.12 -6.11
CA PRO A 344 1.45 -12.67 -7.51
C PRO A 344 0.43 -11.55 -7.73
N GLY A 345 0.86 -10.48 -8.40
CA GLY A 345 0.01 -9.34 -8.74
C GLY A 345 -0.26 -8.36 -7.60
N ALA A 346 0.21 -8.63 -6.38
CA ALA A 346 0.08 -7.67 -5.29
C ALA A 346 1.15 -6.57 -5.38
N LEU A 347 0.86 -5.40 -4.80
CA LEU A 347 1.64 -4.17 -4.99
C LEU A 347 3.01 -4.18 -4.33
N ALA A 348 3.14 -4.82 -3.14
CA ALA A 348 4.42 -4.89 -2.42
C ALA A 348 5.26 -6.12 -2.81
N THR A 349 4.85 -6.86 -3.84
CA THR A 349 5.56 -8.05 -4.31
C THR A 349 6.86 -7.70 -4.99
N ILE A 350 7.95 -8.34 -4.55
CA ILE A 350 9.33 -8.15 -5.01
C ILE A 350 10.10 -9.47 -4.95
N GLY A 351 11.21 -9.56 -5.65
CA GLY A 351 12.14 -10.70 -5.52
C GLY A 351 13.05 -10.59 -4.30
N TRP A 352 13.58 -9.40 -4.03
CA TRP A 352 14.40 -9.05 -2.86
C TRP A 352 14.08 -7.66 -2.36
N ASP A 353 14.13 -7.48 -1.05
CA ASP A 353 13.98 -6.17 -0.42
C ASP A 353 15.23 -5.29 -0.59
N ASP A 354 15.19 -4.07 -0.06
CA ASP A 354 16.33 -3.13 -0.16
C ASP A 354 17.47 -3.42 0.84
N ASP A 355 17.39 -4.51 1.60
CA ASP A 355 18.48 -5.12 2.38
C ASP A 355 19.09 -6.35 1.67
N GLY A 356 18.61 -6.68 0.46
CA GLY A 356 19.02 -7.87 -0.30
C GLY A 356 18.44 -9.17 0.25
N VAL A 357 17.39 -9.11 1.05
CA VAL A 357 16.69 -10.27 1.62
C VAL A 357 15.63 -10.77 0.65
N GLN A 358 15.63 -12.06 0.34
CA GLN A 358 14.49 -12.70 -0.30
C GLN A 358 13.35 -12.80 0.72
N PRO A 359 12.18 -12.17 0.46
CA PRO A 359 11.06 -12.22 1.39
C PRO A 359 10.54 -13.63 1.61
N ASP A 360 9.94 -13.86 2.77
CA ASP A 360 9.20 -15.07 3.08
C ASP A 360 7.71 -14.79 3.34
N GLU A 361 6.95 -15.86 3.40
CA GLU A 361 5.59 -15.86 3.93
C GLU A 361 5.66 -16.13 5.44
N PHE A 362 5.00 -15.28 6.23
CA PHE A 362 4.96 -15.47 7.68
C PHE A 362 3.58 -15.08 8.25
N LEU A 363 3.19 -15.75 9.33
CA LEU A 363 1.94 -15.43 10.01
C LEU A 363 2.16 -14.33 11.04
N ILE A 364 1.52 -13.19 10.80
CA ILE A 364 1.43 -12.06 11.74
C ILE A 364 0.47 -12.41 12.88
N VAL A 365 -0.69 -12.98 12.54
CA VAL A 365 -1.64 -13.55 13.50
C VAL A 365 -1.85 -15.01 13.13
N LYS A 366 -1.73 -15.90 14.11
CA LYS A 366 -1.93 -17.33 13.97
C LYS A 366 -3.02 -17.79 14.92
N ASP A 367 -4.07 -18.40 14.37
CA ASP A 367 -5.21 -18.91 15.14
C ASP A 367 -5.75 -17.89 16.15
N GLY A 368 -5.85 -16.62 15.71
CA GLY A 368 -6.31 -15.49 16.49
C GLY A 368 -5.30 -14.89 17.47
N ILE A 369 -4.12 -15.48 17.64
CA ILE A 369 -3.07 -14.99 18.52
C ILE A 369 -2.01 -14.19 17.74
N PHE A 370 -1.60 -13.04 18.25
CA PHE A 370 -0.51 -12.26 17.67
C PHE A 370 0.80 -13.06 17.72
N ASN A 371 1.41 -13.30 16.55
CA ASN A 371 2.49 -14.26 16.39
C ASN A 371 3.83 -13.63 15.99
N ASP A 372 3.84 -12.62 15.10
CA ASP A 372 5.08 -12.02 14.64
C ASP A 372 4.90 -10.58 14.16
N TYR A 373 6.00 -9.82 14.15
CA TYR A 373 6.07 -8.47 13.58
C TYR A 373 6.66 -8.50 12.16
N GLN A 374 6.40 -7.43 11.42
CA GLN A 374 7.09 -7.12 10.18
C GLN A 374 8.49 -6.58 10.49
N THR A 375 9.54 -7.17 9.91
CA THR A 375 10.92 -6.86 10.28
C THR A 375 11.84 -6.64 9.08
N THR A 376 12.83 -5.75 9.27
CA THR A 376 14.03 -5.62 8.44
C THR A 376 15.20 -6.40 9.05
N ARG A 377 16.37 -6.41 8.37
CA ARG A 377 17.59 -7.04 8.91
C ARG A 377 18.07 -6.40 10.22
N GLU A 378 17.88 -5.10 10.37
CA GLU A 378 18.21 -4.38 11.60
C GLU A 378 17.29 -4.78 12.76
N GLN A 379 16.00 -4.97 12.46
CA GLN A 379 14.96 -5.15 13.47
C GLN A 379 14.83 -6.59 13.96
N ALA A 380 15.08 -7.57 13.10
CA ALA A 380 14.95 -8.98 13.47
C ALA A 380 15.75 -9.39 14.73
N PRO A 381 16.99 -8.90 14.96
CA PRO A 381 17.73 -9.15 16.19
C PRO A 381 17.06 -8.63 17.48
N TRP A 382 16.16 -7.63 17.38
CA TRP A 382 15.43 -7.12 18.55
C TRP A 382 14.43 -8.14 19.13
N LEU A 383 14.07 -9.15 18.31
CA LEU A 383 13.18 -10.25 18.68
C LEU A 383 13.92 -11.57 18.88
N ALA A 384 15.25 -11.56 19.07
CA ALA A 384 16.07 -12.77 19.15
C ALA A 384 15.58 -13.76 20.22
N ASP A 385 15.19 -13.27 21.41
CA ASP A 385 14.66 -14.10 22.49
C ASP A 385 13.33 -14.77 22.14
N TRP A 386 12.50 -14.09 21.36
CA TRP A 386 11.24 -14.64 20.86
C TRP A 386 11.49 -15.75 19.84
N TYR A 387 12.35 -15.52 18.87
CA TYR A 387 12.69 -16.52 17.86
C TYR A 387 13.37 -17.75 18.48
N ALA A 388 14.25 -17.55 19.48
CA ALA A 388 14.88 -18.63 20.21
C ALA A 388 13.84 -19.52 20.93
N LYS A 389 12.84 -18.92 21.59
CA LYS A 389 11.73 -19.65 22.24
C LYS A 389 10.88 -20.45 21.22
N GLN A 390 10.82 -20.00 19.97
CA GLN A 390 10.11 -20.68 18.89
C GLN A 390 10.97 -21.70 18.15
N GLY A 391 12.24 -21.85 18.52
CA GLY A 391 13.20 -22.69 17.78
C GLY A 391 13.46 -22.19 16.36
N LYS A 392 13.28 -20.90 16.09
CA LYS A 392 13.46 -20.27 14.77
C LYS A 392 14.77 -19.49 14.71
N PRO A 393 15.41 -19.41 13.54
CA PRO A 393 16.55 -18.54 13.34
C PRO A 393 16.11 -17.06 13.37
N VAL A 394 17.01 -16.18 13.82
CA VAL A 394 16.82 -14.73 13.70
C VAL A 394 17.00 -14.35 12.22
N ARG A 395 15.92 -13.96 11.55
CA ARG A 395 15.95 -13.50 10.16
C ARG A 395 14.95 -12.38 9.92
N SER A 396 15.25 -11.55 8.93
CA SER A 396 14.31 -10.55 8.41
C SER A 396 13.22 -11.20 7.58
N HIS A 397 11.99 -10.65 7.64
CA HIS A 397 10.89 -11.00 6.74
C HIS A 397 10.95 -10.24 5.39
N GLY A 398 12.05 -9.53 5.10
CA GLY A 398 12.22 -8.81 3.84
C GLY A 398 11.34 -7.57 3.74
N CYS A 399 11.22 -6.81 4.84
CA CYS A 399 10.36 -5.63 4.89
C CYS A 399 11.10 -4.29 4.71
N SER A 400 12.34 -4.30 4.21
CA SER A 400 13.10 -3.08 3.90
C SER A 400 12.73 -2.54 2.51
N TYR A 401 12.45 -1.23 2.42
CA TYR A 401 12.10 -0.60 1.15
C TYR A 401 12.42 0.89 1.16
N ALA A 402 12.87 1.39 0.01
CA ALA A 402 12.97 2.81 -0.29
C ALA A 402 12.16 3.13 -1.56
N ASP A 403 11.45 4.24 -1.56
CA ASP A 403 10.57 4.61 -2.66
C ASP A 403 11.30 5.07 -3.92
N ASN A 404 12.57 5.50 -3.79
CA ASN A 404 13.41 5.90 -4.92
C ASN A 404 14.91 5.76 -4.59
N TRP A 405 15.78 6.07 -5.56
CA TRP A 405 17.23 5.98 -5.39
C TRP A 405 17.81 6.96 -4.37
N GLY A 406 17.17 8.12 -4.16
CA GLY A 406 17.60 9.16 -3.24
C GLY A 406 17.05 9.01 -1.81
N SER A 407 16.32 7.94 -1.52
CA SER A 407 15.70 7.69 -0.22
C SER A 407 16.43 6.58 0.54
N VAL A 408 16.56 6.76 1.86
CA VAL A 408 17.07 5.70 2.74
C VAL A 408 16.03 4.59 2.88
N ALA A 409 16.46 3.33 2.81
CA ALA A 409 15.59 2.20 3.05
C ALA A 409 15.31 2.03 4.55
N PHE A 410 14.06 1.78 4.89
CA PHE A 410 13.61 1.44 6.23
C PHE A 410 12.42 0.47 6.17
N GLN A 411 11.87 0.09 7.32
CA GLN A 411 10.77 -0.87 7.36
C GLN A 411 9.54 -0.33 6.65
N ARG A 412 9.00 -1.13 5.72
CA ARG A 412 7.73 -0.87 5.03
C ARG A 412 6.88 -2.14 5.01
N MET A 413 5.58 -1.93 5.04
CA MET A 413 4.58 -2.99 5.09
C MET A 413 4.69 -3.94 3.90
N PRO A 414 4.71 -5.29 4.13
CA PRO A 414 4.48 -6.27 3.07
C PRO A 414 2.99 -6.29 2.67
N ASN A 415 2.61 -7.15 1.73
CA ASN A 415 1.19 -7.44 1.56
C ASN A 415 0.70 -8.17 2.81
N VAL A 416 -0.25 -7.58 3.53
CA VAL A 416 -0.82 -8.14 4.77
C VAL A 416 -2.25 -8.56 4.50
N SER A 417 -2.54 -9.86 4.64
CA SER A 417 -3.77 -10.45 4.12
C SER A 417 -4.46 -11.35 5.14
N LEU A 418 -5.80 -11.27 5.19
CA LEU A 418 -6.62 -12.23 5.90
C LEU A 418 -6.74 -13.50 5.06
N LEU A 419 -6.33 -14.64 5.60
CA LEU A 419 -6.40 -15.91 4.90
C LEU A 419 -7.86 -16.40 4.79
N PRO A 420 -8.23 -17.02 3.65
CA PRO A 420 -9.58 -17.55 3.44
C PRO A 420 -9.87 -18.75 4.34
N SER A 421 -11.15 -18.97 4.60
CA SER A 421 -11.63 -20.21 5.22
C SER A 421 -11.31 -21.42 4.33
N ALA A 422 -11.16 -22.59 4.95
CA ALA A 422 -11.07 -23.86 4.24
C ALA A 422 -12.41 -24.24 3.55
N ASP A 423 -13.52 -23.72 4.05
CA ASP A 423 -14.85 -23.95 3.49
C ASP A 423 -15.08 -23.08 2.26
N ASN A 424 -15.96 -23.51 1.35
CA ASN A 424 -16.34 -22.74 0.17
C ASN A 424 -17.44 -21.68 0.47
N THR A 425 -17.38 -21.03 1.62
CA THR A 425 -18.33 -20.00 2.03
C THR A 425 -18.34 -18.83 1.04
N SER A 426 -19.50 -18.57 0.46
CA SER A 426 -19.72 -17.46 -0.48
C SER A 426 -20.13 -16.16 0.22
N TRP A 427 -20.19 -15.07 -0.53
CA TRP A 427 -20.81 -13.82 -0.08
C TRP A 427 -22.26 -14.03 0.35
N ASP A 428 -23.05 -14.76 -0.45
CA ASP A 428 -24.47 -15.00 -0.18
C ASP A 428 -24.67 -15.84 1.09
N ASP A 429 -23.78 -16.80 1.37
CA ASP A 429 -23.82 -17.57 2.63
C ASP A 429 -23.55 -16.68 3.85
N LEU A 430 -22.61 -15.73 3.73
CA LEU A 430 -22.34 -14.77 4.80
C LEU A 430 -23.55 -13.87 5.06
N VAL A 431 -24.18 -13.37 3.99
CA VAL A 431 -25.41 -12.54 4.07
C VAL A 431 -26.57 -13.34 4.62
N ALA A 432 -26.79 -14.59 4.17
CA ALA A 432 -27.85 -15.47 4.65
C ALA A 432 -27.79 -15.74 6.16
N GLY A 433 -26.60 -15.68 6.73
CA GLY A 433 -26.37 -15.84 8.17
C GLY A 433 -26.64 -14.58 9.02
N VAL A 434 -27.27 -13.52 8.46
CA VAL A 434 -27.54 -12.23 9.13
C VAL A 434 -29.02 -11.96 9.13
N ASP A 435 -29.65 -11.86 10.31
CA ASP A 435 -31.04 -11.49 10.43
C ASP A 435 -31.26 -9.98 10.22
N ARG A 436 -30.47 -9.15 10.92
CA ARG A 436 -30.44 -7.69 10.78
C ARG A 436 -29.00 -7.19 10.68
N GLY A 437 -28.64 -6.60 9.57
CA GLY A 437 -27.25 -6.16 9.36
C GLY A 437 -27.07 -5.24 8.17
N ILE A 438 -25.81 -5.00 7.85
CA ILE A 438 -25.39 -4.16 6.73
C ILE A 438 -24.26 -4.86 5.97
N ALA A 439 -24.40 -4.95 4.66
CA ALA A 439 -23.35 -5.36 3.74
C ALA A 439 -22.64 -4.11 3.18
N ILE A 440 -21.31 -4.04 3.24
CA ILE A 440 -20.53 -2.86 2.82
C ILE A 440 -19.54 -3.27 1.74
N VAL A 441 -19.54 -2.51 0.62
CA VAL A 441 -18.65 -2.70 -0.53
C VAL A 441 -17.88 -1.41 -0.81
N GLY A 442 -16.58 -1.54 -1.11
CA GLY A 442 -15.67 -0.43 -1.33
C GLY A 442 -15.31 0.30 -0.03
N ASP A 443 -14.10 0.78 0.07
CA ASP A 443 -13.64 1.63 1.17
C ASP A 443 -14.15 3.06 1.02
N GLY A 444 -14.26 3.77 2.13
CA GLY A 444 -14.72 5.16 2.19
C GLY A 444 -13.80 6.02 3.05
N SER A 445 -14.35 7.10 3.60
CA SER A 445 -13.64 7.91 4.58
C SER A 445 -13.28 7.09 5.81
N PHE A 446 -12.13 7.38 6.41
CA PHE A 446 -11.69 6.72 7.63
C PHE A 446 -11.05 7.71 8.60
N SER A 447 -10.98 7.30 9.85
CA SER A 447 -10.24 7.98 10.92
C SER A 447 -9.72 6.93 11.88
N ILE A 448 -8.51 7.11 12.38
CA ILE A 448 -7.88 6.17 13.30
C ILE A 448 -7.00 6.92 14.29
N ASP A 449 -6.92 6.44 15.54
CA ASP A 449 -6.01 7.01 16.51
C ASP A 449 -4.54 6.64 16.26
N GLN A 450 -3.65 7.37 16.89
CA GLN A 450 -2.20 7.18 16.71
C GLN A 450 -1.68 5.82 17.22
N GLN A 451 -2.41 5.14 18.09
CA GLN A 451 -2.06 3.80 18.58
C GLN A 451 -2.62 2.68 17.69
N ARG A 452 -3.45 3.01 16.70
CA ARG A 452 -4.15 2.04 15.85
C ARG A 452 -5.15 1.16 16.62
N TYR A 453 -5.70 1.71 17.69
CA TYR A 453 -6.59 1.01 18.62
C TYR A 453 -8.07 1.30 18.38
N ASN A 454 -8.43 2.57 18.15
CA ASN A 454 -9.79 2.98 17.82
C ASN A 454 -9.83 3.55 16.42
N ALA A 455 -10.81 3.11 15.63
CA ALA A 455 -10.98 3.57 14.25
C ALA A 455 -12.44 3.67 13.84
N GLN A 456 -12.66 4.37 12.73
CA GLN A 456 -13.92 4.50 12.04
C GLN A 456 -13.69 4.33 10.54
N PHE A 457 -14.54 3.55 9.87
CA PHE A 457 -14.46 3.29 8.44
C PHE A 457 -15.82 3.44 7.78
N GLY A 458 -15.86 4.10 6.63
CA GLY A 458 -17.00 4.16 5.74
C GLY A 458 -16.96 3.13 4.61
N GLY A 459 -17.89 3.24 3.68
CA GLY A 459 -17.92 2.42 2.47
C GLY A 459 -18.42 3.19 1.25
N GLN A 460 -18.23 2.63 0.06
CA GLN A 460 -18.75 3.22 -1.17
C GLN A 460 -20.26 2.99 -1.29
N VAL A 461 -20.69 1.75 -1.12
CA VAL A 461 -22.10 1.38 -1.05
C VAL A 461 -22.35 0.50 0.17
N ALA A 462 -23.50 0.70 0.80
CA ALA A 462 -23.96 -0.09 1.93
C ALA A 462 -25.38 -0.57 1.66
N TYR A 463 -25.63 -1.84 1.94
CA TYR A 463 -26.93 -2.46 1.74
C TYR A 463 -27.49 -2.97 3.07
N GLU A 464 -28.74 -2.67 3.35
CA GLU A 464 -29.46 -3.25 4.48
C GLU A 464 -29.64 -4.76 4.28
N ILE A 465 -29.41 -5.55 5.31
CA ILE A 465 -29.72 -6.99 5.34
C ILE A 465 -30.89 -7.20 6.31
N ARG A 466 -31.91 -7.90 5.82
CA ARG A 466 -33.08 -8.34 6.63
C ARG A 466 -33.41 -9.80 6.34
N GLY A 467 -33.47 -10.62 7.37
CA GLY A 467 -33.81 -12.04 7.22
C GLY A 467 -32.94 -12.78 6.23
N GLY A 468 -31.63 -12.53 6.25
CA GLY A 468 -30.66 -13.18 5.36
C GLY A 468 -30.67 -12.69 3.91
N LYS A 469 -31.26 -11.53 3.60
CA LYS A 469 -31.34 -10.99 2.23
C LYS A 469 -31.03 -9.51 2.19
N VAL A 470 -30.41 -9.07 1.09
CA VAL A 470 -30.23 -7.65 0.79
C VAL A 470 -31.59 -7.01 0.54
N ALA A 471 -31.92 -5.95 1.29
CA ALA A 471 -33.23 -5.29 1.27
C ALA A 471 -33.24 -3.92 0.56
N GLY A 472 -32.10 -3.26 0.40
CA GLY A 472 -31.97 -1.98 -0.28
C GLY A 472 -30.70 -1.22 0.13
N MET A 473 -30.42 -0.12 -0.57
CA MET A 473 -29.24 0.70 -0.30
C MET A 473 -29.46 1.62 0.90
N LEU A 474 -28.40 1.83 1.67
CA LEU A 474 -28.29 2.81 2.74
C LEU A 474 -27.23 3.85 2.39
N LYS A 475 -27.39 5.09 2.87
CA LYS A 475 -26.34 6.13 2.78
C LYS A 475 -25.85 6.56 4.15
N ASP A 476 -24.74 7.29 4.16
CA ASP A 476 -24.12 7.90 5.34
C ASP A 476 -23.68 6.86 6.40
N VAL A 477 -23.26 5.68 5.94
CA VAL A 477 -22.85 4.55 6.78
C VAL A 477 -21.37 4.66 7.11
N ALA A 478 -21.04 4.60 8.41
CA ALA A 478 -19.71 4.25 8.89
C ALA A 478 -19.81 3.35 10.12
N TYR A 479 -18.82 2.47 10.29
CA TYR A 479 -18.71 1.64 11.47
C TYR A 479 -17.50 2.03 12.32
N GLN A 480 -17.65 1.94 13.62
CA GLN A 480 -16.61 2.24 14.60
C GLN A 480 -16.09 0.95 15.22
N ILE A 481 -14.79 0.91 15.40
CA ILE A 481 -14.11 -0.26 15.97
C ILE A 481 -13.19 0.14 17.12
N ARG A 482 -13.05 -0.77 18.07
CA ARG A 482 -11.86 -0.96 18.87
C ARG A 482 -11.18 -2.22 18.36
N THR A 483 -9.95 -2.12 17.92
CA THR A 483 -9.28 -3.14 17.08
C THR A 483 -9.42 -4.57 17.63
N PRO A 484 -9.08 -4.91 18.90
CA PRO A 484 -9.24 -6.28 19.38
C PRO A 484 -10.71 -6.73 19.45
N ASP A 485 -11.64 -5.85 19.84
CA ASP A 485 -13.04 -6.21 19.96
C ASP A 485 -13.65 -6.51 18.58
N PHE A 486 -13.28 -5.70 17.58
CA PHE A 486 -13.75 -5.89 16.21
C PHE A 486 -13.30 -7.25 15.66
N TRP A 487 -12.01 -7.56 15.72
CA TRP A 487 -11.51 -8.83 15.20
C TRP A 487 -12.00 -10.04 16.01
N ASN A 488 -12.28 -9.88 17.30
CA ASN A 488 -12.95 -10.90 18.12
C ASN A 488 -14.45 -11.03 17.84
N SER A 489 -15.09 -10.06 17.16
CA SER A 489 -16.48 -10.16 16.71
C SER A 489 -16.66 -10.92 15.40
N MET A 490 -15.57 -11.19 14.66
CA MET A 490 -15.59 -11.94 13.40
C MET A 490 -16.00 -13.40 13.66
N ASP A 491 -17.05 -13.88 13.00
CA ASP A 491 -17.57 -15.23 13.20
C ASP A 491 -17.64 -16.09 11.94
N ALA A 492 -17.42 -15.49 10.77
CA ALA A 492 -17.36 -16.21 9.51
C ALA A 492 -16.45 -15.49 8.50
N ILE A 493 -15.76 -16.28 7.69
CA ILE A 493 -14.83 -15.82 6.64
C ILE A 493 -15.18 -16.56 5.35
N GLY A 494 -15.17 -15.85 4.22
CA GLY A 494 -15.37 -16.44 2.90
C GLY A 494 -14.30 -17.45 2.49
N GLY A 495 -14.63 -18.31 1.56
CA GLY A 495 -13.72 -19.31 1.02
C GLY A 495 -12.73 -18.73 0.00
N LYS A 496 -11.78 -19.57 -0.43
CA LYS A 496 -10.70 -19.17 -1.37
C LYS A 496 -11.20 -18.55 -2.68
N ALA A 497 -12.35 -19.00 -3.19
CA ALA A 497 -12.92 -18.48 -4.44
C ALA A 497 -13.40 -17.02 -4.35
N THR A 498 -13.58 -16.50 -3.12
CA THR A 498 -14.04 -15.13 -2.85
C THR A 498 -12.91 -14.19 -2.43
N TYR A 499 -11.66 -14.67 -2.49
CA TYR A 499 -10.49 -13.89 -2.11
C TYR A 499 -10.13 -12.88 -3.21
N GLU A 500 -10.02 -11.61 -2.83
CA GLU A 500 -9.64 -10.51 -3.71
C GLU A 500 -8.55 -9.65 -3.06
N LEU A 501 -7.75 -8.97 -3.91
CA LEU A 501 -6.78 -7.99 -3.47
C LEU A 501 -7.41 -6.59 -3.46
N GLY A 502 -7.30 -5.89 -2.33
CA GLY A 502 -7.41 -4.44 -2.22
C GLY A 502 -6.04 -3.82 -1.97
N GLY A 503 -5.96 -2.51 -1.82
CA GLY A 503 -4.69 -1.90 -1.46
C GLY A 503 -4.60 -0.41 -1.74
N SER A 504 -3.47 0.17 -1.29
CA SER A 504 -3.10 1.56 -1.52
C SER A 504 -1.89 1.65 -2.44
N PHE A 505 -1.96 2.57 -3.40
CA PHE A 505 -0.81 2.91 -4.24
C PHE A 505 0.17 3.82 -3.50
N PHE A 506 -0.31 4.54 -2.48
CA PHE A 506 0.41 5.57 -1.73
C PHE A 506 0.22 5.40 -0.23
N ASP A 507 0.96 4.49 0.38
CA ASP A 507 1.06 4.39 1.82
C ASP A 507 2.27 5.19 2.30
N GLY A 508 2.03 6.26 3.09
CA GLY A 508 3.05 7.21 3.54
C GLY A 508 3.71 6.80 4.86
N LYS A 509 5.03 6.96 4.97
CA LYS A 509 5.79 6.75 6.22
C LYS A 509 7.05 7.59 6.25
N GLY A 510 7.48 7.97 7.46
CA GLY A 510 8.80 8.58 7.72
C GLY A 510 8.86 10.09 7.58
N GLN A 511 9.99 10.65 8.04
CA GLN A 511 10.39 12.05 7.92
C GLN A 511 11.85 12.13 7.47
N PRO A 512 12.13 12.53 6.20
CA PRO A 512 11.17 12.92 5.15
C PRO A 512 10.26 11.77 4.73
N GLY A 513 9.05 12.13 4.27
CA GLY A 513 8.04 11.16 3.86
C GLY A 513 8.43 10.35 2.63
N GLN A 514 8.22 9.04 2.69
CA GLN A 514 8.35 8.11 1.58
C GLN A 514 7.02 7.41 1.34
N SER A 515 6.78 6.97 0.11
CA SER A 515 5.55 6.28 -0.27
C SER A 515 5.82 4.83 -0.67
N ASN A 516 4.99 3.90 -0.19
CA ASN A 516 5.02 2.49 -0.56
C ASN A 516 3.66 2.08 -1.15
N ALA A 517 3.68 1.25 -2.16
CA ALA A 517 2.47 0.63 -2.66
C ALA A 517 2.29 -0.73 -1.97
N VAL A 518 1.11 -0.99 -1.43
CA VAL A 518 0.83 -2.19 -0.62
C VAL A 518 -0.55 -2.76 -0.93
N SER A 519 -0.65 -4.08 -1.02
CA SER A 519 -1.91 -4.80 -1.14
C SER A 519 -2.29 -5.50 0.16
N HIS A 520 -3.62 -5.63 0.34
CA HIS A 520 -4.23 -6.40 1.40
C HIS A 520 -5.29 -7.31 0.79
N GLY A 521 -5.01 -8.60 0.79
CA GLY A 521 -5.95 -9.58 0.30
C GLY A 521 -6.89 -10.05 1.41
N SER A 522 -8.11 -10.30 1.05
CA SER A 522 -9.05 -10.98 1.93
C SER A 522 -10.19 -11.62 1.15
N PRO A 523 -10.84 -12.65 1.67
CA PRO A 523 -12.22 -12.95 1.33
C PRO A 523 -13.16 -11.97 2.05
N PRO A 524 -14.46 -11.91 1.74
CA PRO A 524 -15.43 -11.21 2.57
C PRO A 524 -15.51 -11.86 3.96
N ALA A 525 -15.84 -11.06 4.97
CA ALA A 525 -15.96 -11.56 6.33
C ALA A 525 -17.17 -10.95 7.04
N ARG A 526 -17.71 -11.70 8.03
CA ARG A 526 -18.86 -11.30 8.84
C ARG A 526 -18.43 -10.99 10.26
N PHE A 527 -18.93 -9.87 10.77
CA PHE A 527 -18.66 -9.35 12.10
C PHE A 527 -19.97 -9.12 12.85
N ARG A 528 -20.03 -9.45 14.14
CA ARG A 528 -21.24 -9.37 14.94
C ARG A 528 -21.28 -8.11 15.80
N GLN A 529 -22.46 -7.48 15.85
CA GLN A 529 -22.81 -6.41 16.79
C GLN A 529 -21.80 -5.24 16.77
N VAL A 530 -21.37 -4.83 15.57
CA VAL A 530 -20.47 -3.69 15.37
C VAL A 530 -21.25 -2.38 15.49
N ASN A 531 -20.64 -1.38 16.10
CA ASN A 531 -21.25 -0.05 16.23
C ASN A 531 -21.25 0.68 14.88
N VAL A 532 -22.43 1.09 14.44
CA VAL A 532 -22.63 1.86 13.20
C VAL A 532 -23.17 3.24 13.54
N ILE A 533 -22.59 4.23 12.89
CA ILE A 533 -22.97 5.65 13.03
C ILE A 533 -23.44 6.20 11.68
N ASN A 534 -24.18 7.30 11.77
CA ASN A 534 -24.60 8.09 10.62
C ASN A 534 -23.64 9.25 10.43
N THR A 535 -23.02 9.34 9.25
CA THR A 535 -22.07 10.40 8.88
C THR A 535 -22.72 11.55 8.11
N GLY A 536 -24.03 11.49 7.90
CA GLY A 536 -24.80 12.54 7.24
C GLY A 536 -24.78 13.83 8.05
N ARG A 537 -24.72 14.95 7.35
CA ARG A 537 -24.83 16.27 7.99
C ARG A 537 -26.26 16.47 8.48
N THR A 538 -26.44 16.67 9.76
CA THR A 538 -27.66 17.32 10.26
C THR A 538 -27.60 18.78 9.82
N ALA A 539 -28.61 19.22 9.08
CA ALA A 539 -28.76 20.59 8.64
C ALA A 539 -28.92 21.56 9.84
#